data_af10945dca1062b54cc1e6cb04f3a86b
#
_entry.id   af10945dca1062b54cc1e6cb04f3a86b
#
_cell.length_a   1.000
_cell.length_b   1.000
_cell.length_c   1.000
_cell.angle_alpha   90.00
_cell.angle_beta   90.00
_cell.angle_gamma   90.00
#
_symmetry.space_group_name_H-M   'P 1'
#
loop_
_entity.id
_entity.type
_entity.pdbx_description
1 polymer ?
#
loop_
_entity_poly.entity_id
_entity_poly.type
_entity_poly.pdbx_seq_one_letter_code
_entity_poly.pdbx_strand_id
1 'polypeptide(L)' 'MKKKLYKSGNAWALLIQKAILQLLDINPETDEVELEVENKVLKVKKSSTKS' A
#
# COMPACT_ATOMS: atom_id res chain seq x y z
N MET A 1 -12.47 7.06 5.04
CA MET A 1 -12.58 5.92 4.11
C MET A 1 -12.35 4.62 4.85
N LYS A 2 -13.26 3.68 4.67
CA LYS A 2 -13.14 2.38 5.32
C LYS A 2 -13.16 1.29 4.28
N LYS A 3 -12.37 0.26 4.50
CA LYS A 3 -12.29 -0.87 3.60
C LYS A 3 -12.19 -2.15 4.39
N LYS A 4 -12.65 -3.23 3.80
CA LYS A 4 -12.54 -4.55 4.40
C LYS A 4 -11.36 -5.29 3.79
N LEU A 5 -10.73 -6.12 4.61
CA LEU A 5 -9.70 -7.01 4.12
C LEU A 5 -10.34 -8.25 3.53
N TYR A 6 -9.66 -8.86 2.57
CA TYR A 6 -10.11 -10.14 2.05
C TYR A 6 -8.96 -11.14 2.11
N LYS A 7 -9.34 -12.40 2.20
CA LYS A 7 -8.36 -13.45 2.40
C LYS A 7 -7.73 -13.85 1.08
N SER A 8 -6.42 -14.04 1.11
CA SER A 8 -5.66 -14.46 -0.05
C SER A 8 -4.63 -15.49 0.41
N GLY A 9 -4.96 -16.76 0.26
CA GLY A 9 -4.10 -17.82 0.77
C GLY A 9 -3.96 -17.74 2.28
N ASN A 10 -2.75 -17.65 2.77
CA ASN A 10 -2.48 -17.48 4.19
C ASN A 10 -2.33 -16.03 4.59
N ALA A 11 -2.69 -15.12 3.71
CA ALA A 11 -2.53 -13.69 3.94
C ALA A 11 -3.87 -12.99 3.81
N TRP A 12 -3.88 -11.73 4.19
CA TRP A 12 -5.04 -10.87 4.02
C TRP A 12 -4.63 -9.71 3.14
N ALA A 13 -5.52 -9.28 2.27
CA ALA A 13 -5.22 -8.25 1.29
C ALA A 13 -6.13 -7.06 1.46
N LEU A 14 -5.60 -5.91 1.13
CA LEU A 14 -6.34 -4.66 1.10
C LEU A 14 -6.28 -4.11 -0.31
N LEU A 15 -7.45 -3.87 -0.90
CA LEU A 15 -7.53 -3.34 -2.26
C LEU A 15 -7.40 -1.83 -2.20
N ILE A 16 -6.35 -1.31 -2.82
CA ILE A 16 -6.10 0.12 -2.85
C ILE A 16 -6.47 0.65 -4.23
N GLN A 17 -7.40 1.58 -4.27
CA GLN A 17 -7.87 2.14 -5.52
C GLN A 17 -6.81 3.00 -6.17
N LYS A 18 -6.87 3.06 -7.50
CA LYS A 18 -5.90 3.82 -8.26
C LYS A 18 -5.86 5.30 -7.85
N ALA A 19 -7.02 5.86 -7.52
CA ALA A 19 -7.07 7.26 -7.11
C ALA A 19 -6.26 7.50 -5.84
N ILE A 20 -6.27 6.53 -4.92
CA ILE A 20 -5.49 6.67 -3.69
C ILE A 20 -4.01 6.55 -3.97
N LEU A 21 -3.64 5.66 -4.87
CA LEU A 21 -2.24 5.53 -5.27
C LEU A 21 -1.73 6.81 -5.91
N GLN A 22 -2.59 7.49 -6.67
CA GLN A 22 -2.21 8.77 -7.25
C GLN A 22 -1.97 9.83 -6.20
N LEU A 23 -2.76 9.83 -5.13
CA LEU A 23 -2.55 10.74 -4.03
C LEU A 23 -1.23 10.48 -3.31
N LEU A 24 -0.77 9.24 -3.34
CA LEU A 24 0.49 8.86 -2.74
C LEU A 24 1.65 8.99 -3.72
N ASP A 25 1.36 9.40 -4.94
CA ASP A 25 2.37 9.52 -5.99
C ASP A 25 3.04 8.17 -6.28
N ILE A 26 2.24 7.12 -6.31
CA ILE A 26 2.71 5.76 -6.55
C ILE A 26 2.18 5.27 -7.88
N ASN A 27 3.07 4.81 -8.74
CA ASN A 27 2.70 4.15 -9.99
C ASN A 27 2.77 2.64 -9.75
N PRO A 28 1.63 1.95 -9.65
CA PRO A 28 1.64 0.55 -9.26
C PRO A 28 2.32 -0.38 -10.26
N GLU A 29 2.50 0.07 -11.48
CA GLU A 29 3.13 -0.75 -12.51
C GLU A 29 4.64 -0.73 -12.43
N THR A 30 5.22 0.32 -11.88
CA THR A 30 6.67 0.49 -11.90
C THR A 30 7.29 0.74 -10.54
N ASP A 31 6.49 1.21 -9.58
CA ASP A 31 7.04 1.62 -8.29
C ASP A 31 6.92 0.51 -7.27
N GLU A 32 7.88 0.48 -6.37
CA GLU A 32 7.81 -0.35 -5.19
C GLU A 32 7.38 0.50 -4.02
N VAL A 33 6.79 -0.14 -3.03
CA VAL A 33 6.32 0.58 -1.85
C VAL A 33 7.02 0.05 -0.62
N GLU A 34 7.14 0.92 0.36
CA GLU A 34 7.66 0.59 1.67
C GLU A 34 6.52 0.60 2.68
N LEU A 35 6.54 -0.38 3.55
CA LEU A 35 5.54 -0.48 4.59
C LEU A 35 6.18 -0.26 5.94
N GLU A 36 5.48 0.47 6.78
CA GLU A 36 5.95 0.78 8.12
C GLU A 36 4.78 0.67 9.06
N VAL A 37 4.99 0.04 10.22
CA VAL A 37 3.95 -0.06 11.22
C VAL A 37 4.41 0.67 12.47
N GLU A 38 3.57 1.59 12.93
CA GLU A 38 3.89 2.37 14.11
C GLU A 38 2.59 2.70 14.81
N ASN A 39 2.51 2.35 16.10
CA ASN A 39 1.33 2.64 16.92
C ASN A 39 0.04 2.13 16.29
N LYS A 40 0.08 0.92 15.74
CA LYS A 40 -1.07 0.27 15.11
C LYS A 40 -1.52 0.98 13.84
N VAL A 41 -0.66 1.80 13.26
CA VAL A 41 -0.93 2.49 12.02
C VAL A 41 0.01 1.95 10.95
N LEU A 42 -0.57 1.55 9.84
CA LEU A 42 0.22 1.10 8.69
C LEU A 42 0.46 2.28 7.78
N LYS A 43 1.72 2.54 7.51
CA LYS A 43 2.12 3.59 6.58
C LYS A 43 2.61 2.96 5.29
N VAL A 44 2.09 3.43 4.18
CA VAL A 44 2.47 2.97 2.86
C VAL A 44 3.02 4.16 2.12
N LYS A 45 4.22 4.03 1.61
CA LYS A 45 4.83 5.11 0.86
C LYS A 45 5.62 4.56 -0.29
N LYS A 46 5.86 5.39 -1.27
CA LYS A 46 6.69 5.04 -2.40
C LYS A 46 8.11 4.80 -1.93
N SER A 47 8.71 3.72 -2.40
CA SER A 47 10.09 3.45 -2.05
C SER A 47 10.98 4.49 -2.70
N SER A 48 11.86 5.07 -1.89
CA SER A 48 12.82 6.05 -2.39
C SER A 48 14.12 5.41 -2.78
N THR A 49 14.24 4.11 -2.58
CA THR A 49 15.47 3.40 -2.88
C THR A 49 15.63 3.26 -4.39
N LYS A 50 16.75 3.66 -4.87
CA LYS A 50 17.10 3.43 -6.25
C LYS A 50 17.84 2.14 -6.39
N SER A 51 17.42 1.36 -7.31
CA SER A 51 18.07 0.08 -7.53
C SER A 51 18.83 0.12 -8.83
#